data_4ac36c7968b1c0fbdf4aae4a88163b23
#
_entry.id   4ac36c7968b1c0fbdf4aae4a88163b23
#
_cell.length_a   1.000
_cell.length_b   1.000
_cell.length_c   1.000
_cell.angle_alpha   90.00
_cell.angle_beta   90.00
_cell.angle_gamma   90.00
#
_symmetry.space_group_name_H-M   'P 1'
#
loop_
_entity.id
_entity.type
_entity.pdbx_description
1 polymer ?
#
loop_
_entity_poly.entity_id
_entity_poly.type
_entity_poly.pdbx_seq_one_letter_code
_entity_poly.pdbx_strand_id
1 'polypeptide(L)'
;MPYNISVVKGRSYCPSCNKQIRWFDNIPLLSYIILKAKCRDCSANIESKYFIVELVSALSFVFIFYLFGFTSTTILFFILSISFLIIIFIDLKHFIIPNEITYTLIAIGFLKSFDPTLNQYLFPNYINSLIGGGVGYSIIWIIIFVYKKLRNKEGMGLGDAKLLSALGFWFGWISIPFILFFSSIVALGFALPSLMNKSKTMSSQIPFGPYLVLGCVLYLLLLEQIILYLN
;
A
#
# COMPACT_ATOMS: atom_id res chain seq x y z
N MET A 1 -3.35 -15.86 6.45
CA MET A 1 -4.57 -15.92 5.58
C MET A 1 -5.69 -16.51 6.41
N PRO A 2 -6.85 -15.86 6.52
CA PRO A 2 -7.93 -16.33 7.41
C PRO A 2 -8.65 -17.60 6.91
N TYR A 3 -8.36 -18.06 5.69
CA TYR A 3 -8.93 -19.30 5.14
C TYR A 3 -7.77 -20.12 4.55
N ASN A 4 -7.69 -21.41 4.91
CA ASN A 4 -6.70 -22.37 4.39
C ASN A 4 -6.86 -22.68 2.89
N ILE A 5 -7.20 -21.70 2.08
CA ILE A 5 -7.40 -21.83 0.63
C ILE A 5 -6.12 -21.36 -0.07
N SER A 6 -5.46 -22.28 -0.76
CA SER A 6 -4.28 -21.98 -1.57
C SER A 6 -4.68 -21.12 -2.78
N VAL A 7 -4.23 -19.87 -2.82
CA VAL A 7 -4.41 -18.96 -3.98
C VAL A 7 -3.57 -19.37 -5.20
N VAL A 8 -2.57 -20.22 -5.01
CA VAL A 8 -1.60 -20.61 -6.06
C VAL A 8 -2.09 -21.84 -6.88
N LYS A 9 -2.92 -22.69 -6.30
CA LYS A 9 -3.33 -23.97 -6.92
C LYS A 9 -4.79 -24.03 -7.36
N GLY A 10 -5.56 -22.92 -7.28
CA GLY A 10 -6.98 -22.90 -7.63
C GLY A 10 -7.27 -22.03 -8.84
N ARG A 11 -8.23 -22.46 -9.69
CA ARG A 11 -8.84 -21.59 -10.70
C ARG A 11 -9.91 -20.72 -10.04
N SER A 12 -10.15 -19.53 -10.59
CA SER A 12 -11.18 -18.62 -10.09
C SER A 12 -12.59 -19.22 -10.26
N TYR A 13 -13.43 -19.06 -9.22
CA TYR A 13 -14.83 -19.53 -9.21
C TYR A 13 -15.77 -18.37 -8.92
N CYS A 14 -16.96 -18.42 -9.46
CA CYS A 14 -18.02 -17.50 -9.07
C CYS A 14 -18.52 -17.85 -7.65
N PRO A 15 -18.54 -16.90 -6.71
CA PRO A 15 -18.96 -17.16 -5.32
C PRO A 15 -20.45 -17.53 -5.20
N SER A 16 -21.28 -17.16 -6.19
CA SER A 16 -22.71 -17.40 -6.16
C SER A 16 -23.13 -18.75 -6.75
N CYS A 17 -22.49 -19.20 -7.85
CA CYS A 17 -22.86 -20.45 -8.51
C CYS A 17 -21.78 -21.53 -8.44
N ASN A 18 -20.61 -21.24 -7.84
CA ASN A 18 -19.45 -22.12 -7.73
C ASN A 18 -18.93 -22.69 -9.07
N LYS A 19 -19.38 -22.16 -10.21
CA LYS A 19 -18.84 -22.51 -11.51
C LYS A 19 -17.47 -21.86 -11.71
N GLN A 20 -16.58 -22.59 -12.37
CA GLN A 20 -15.26 -22.13 -12.71
C GLN A 20 -15.32 -21.03 -13.77
N ILE A 21 -14.61 -19.92 -13.52
CA ILE A 21 -14.51 -18.80 -14.45
C ILE A 21 -13.63 -19.20 -15.64
N ARG A 22 -14.09 -18.94 -16.85
CA ARG A 22 -13.34 -19.22 -18.08
C ARG A 22 -12.16 -18.28 -18.18
N TRP A 23 -11.06 -18.70 -18.81
CA TRP A 23 -9.84 -17.90 -18.88
C TRP A 23 -10.06 -16.50 -19.52
N PHE A 24 -10.91 -16.42 -20.55
CA PHE A 24 -11.22 -15.15 -21.22
C PHE A 24 -12.20 -14.27 -20.42
N ASP A 25 -12.95 -14.83 -19.48
CA ASP A 25 -13.77 -14.07 -18.53
C ASP A 25 -12.94 -13.58 -17.33
N ASN A 26 -11.65 -13.88 -17.31
CA ASN A 26 -10.70 -13.42 -16.29
C ASN A 26 -9.68 -12.41 -16.85
N ILE A 27 -9.92 -11.87 -18.06
CA ILE A 27 -9.09 -10.80 -18.61
C ILE A 27 -9.41 -9.50 -17.88
N PRO A 28 -8.40 -8.87 -17.22
CA PRO A 28 -8.64 -7.68 -16.42
C PRO A 28 -9.33 -6.56 -17.20
N LEU A 29 -10.22 -5.83 -16.55
CA LEU A 29 -11.02 -4.72 -17.08
C LEU A 29 -11.97 -5.12 -18.22
N LEU A 30 -11.48 -5.82 -19.24
CA LEU A 30 -12.27 -6.19 -20.43
C LEU A 30 -13.44 -7.09 -20.07
N SER A 31 -13.19 -8.12 -19.26
CA SER A 31 -14.24 -9.05 -18.85
C SER A 31 -15.35 -8.38 -18.07
N TYR A 32 -15.00 -7.49 -17.15
CA TYR A 32 -15.98 -6.73 -16.36
C TYR A 32 -16.89 -5.88 -17.25
N ILE A 33 -16.33 -5.19 -18.24
CA ILE A 33 -17.08 -4.34 -19.19
C ILE A 33 -17.95 -5.20 -20.11
N ILE A 34 -17.39 -6.25 -20.73
CA ILE A 34 -18.12 -7.13 -21.66
C ILE A 34 -19.26 -7.87 -20.98
N LEU A 35 -19.04 -8.34 -19.75
CA LEU A 35 -20.04 -9.03 -18.94
C LEU A 35 -21.00 -8.08 -18.23
N LYS A 36 -20.86 -6.75 -18.41
CA LYS A 36 -21.68 -5.72 -17.74
C LYS A 36 -21.75 -5.94 -16.23
N ALA A 37 -20.59 -6.21 -15.62
CA ALA A 37 -20.45 -6.49 -14.18
C ALA A 37 -21.27 -7.69 -13.67
N LYS A 38 -21.60 -8.69 -14.51
CA LYS A 38 -22.40 -9.86 -14.13
C LYS A 38 -21.69 -11.16 -14.48
N CYS A 39 -21.91 -12.18 -13.67
CA CYS A 39 -21.46 -13.52 -13.98
C CYS A 39 -22.13 -14.05 -15.27
N ARG A 40 -21.38 -14.66 -16.16
CA ARG A 40 -21.90 -15.23 -17.43
C ARG A 40 -22.93 -16.33 -17.22
N ASP A 41 -22.78 -17.14 -16.17
CA ASP A 41 -23.61 -18.33 -15.94
C ASP A 41 -24.83 -18.08 -15.06
N CYS A 42 -24.70 -17.26 -14.01
CA CYS A 42 -25.79 -17.04 -13.04
C CYS A 42 -26.26 -15.59 -12.95
N SER A 43 -25.69 -14.69 -13.75
CA SER A 43 -26.02 -13.24 -13.76
C SER A 43 -25.86 -12.52 -12.42
N ALA A 44 -25.23 -13.15 -11.42
CA ALA A 44 -24.92 -12.49 -10.15
C ALA A 44 -23.96 -11.30 -10.37
N ASN A 45 -24.17 -10.22 -9.65
CA ASN A 45 -23.35 -9.01 -9.79
C ASN A 45 -21.91 -9.26 -9.31
N ILE A 46 -20.94 -8.80 -10.10
CA ILE A 46 -19.52 -8.77 -9.74
C ILE A 46 -19.27 -7.46 -8.98
N GLU A 47 -18.65 -7.53 -7.80
CA GLU A 47 -18.38 -6.35 -6.99
C GLU A 47 -17.43 -5.39 -7.72
N SER A 48 -17.78 -4.10 -7.74
CA SER A 48 -17.02 -3.04 -8.40
C SER A 48 -15.59 -2.87 -7.87
N LYS A 49 -15.33 -3.36 -6.64
CA LYS A 49 -13.98 -3.31 -6.07
C LYS A 49 -12.94 -4.06 -6.92
N TYR A 50 -13.31 -5.18 -7.58
CA TYR A 50 -12.40 -5.89 -8.47
C TYR A 50 -11.99 -5.04 -9.66
N PHE A 51 -12.96 -4.38 -10.31
CA PHE A 51 -12.70 -3.47 -11.41
C PHE A 51 -11.81 -2.28 -10.98
N ILE A 52 -12.06 -1.70 -9.80
CA ILE A 52 -11.28 -0.59 -9.26
C ILE A 52 -9.82 -1.02 -9.03
N VAL A 53 -9.60 -2.20 -8.42
CA VAL A 53 -8.23 -2.72 -8.21
C VAL A 53 -7.49 -2.90 -9.52
N GLU A 54 -8.14 -3.54 -10.50
CA GLU A 54 -7.56 -3.78 -11.81
C GLU A 54 -7.25 -2.47 -12.55
N LEU A 55 -8.14 -1.49 -12.48
CA LEU A 55 -7.95 -0.18 -13.11
C LEU A 55 -6.80 0.59 -12.45
N VAL A 56 -6.78 0.66 -11.11
CA VAL A 56 -5.72 1.37 -10.39
C VAL A 56 -4.37 0.70 -10.60
N SER A 57 -4.29 -0.64 -10.61
CA SER A 57 -3.05 -1.35 -10.89
C SER A 57 -2.56 -1.10 -12.32
N ALA A 58 -3.44 -1.15 -13.31
CA ALA A 58 -3.09 -0.88 -14.70
C ALA A 58 -2.58 0.55 -14.89
N LEU A 59 -3.29 1.54 -14.34
CA LEU A 59 -2.89 2.95 -14.42
C LEU A 59 -1.56 3.21 -13.70
N SER A 60 -1.35 2.62 -12.52
CA SER A 60 -0.09 2.79 -11.81
C SER A 60 1.08 2.17 -12.57
N PHE A 61 0.90 1.02 -13.21
CA PHE A 61 1.95 0.38 -14.02
C PHE A 61 2.30 1.20 -15.26
N VAL A 62 1.28 1.70 -15.99
CA VAL A 62 1.49 2.58 -17.13
C VAL A 62 2.23 3.85 -16.72
N PHE A 63 1.83 4.46 -15.61
CA PHE A 63 2.45 5.67 -15.09
C PHE A 63 3.91 5.45 -14.67
N ILE A 64 4.19 4.38 -13.91
CA ILE A 64 5.57 4.02 -13.51
C ILE A 64 6.43 3.75 -14.76
N PHE A 65 5.90 3.02 -15.74
CA PHE A 65 6.62 2.74 -16.98
C PHE A 65 6.88 4.00 -17.79
N TYR A 66 5.92 4.92 -17.83
CA TYR A 66 6.07 6.22 -18.51
C TYR A 66 7.21 7.05 -17.88
N LEU A 67 7.34 7.02 -16.54
CA LEU A 67 8.37 7.79 -15.84
C LEU A 67 9.77 7.17 -15.96
N PHE A 68 9.89 5.86 -15.85
CA PHE A 68 11.19 5.19 -15.69
C PHE A 68 11.61 4.31 -16.85
N GLY A 69 10.73 4.05 -17.82
CA GLY A 69 11.02 3.19 -18.99
C GLY A 69 11.42 1.77 -18.60
N PHE A 70 12.28 1.14 -19.38
CA PHE A 70 12.84 -0.20 -19.12
C PHE A 70 14.07 -0.11 -18.22
N THR A 71 13.87 0.02 -16.91
CA THR A 71 14.94 0.13 -15.93
C THR A 71 14.70 -0.80 -14.72
N SER A 72 15.76 -1.07 -13.95
CA SER A 72 15.64 -1.78 -12.67
C SER A 72 14.72 -1.05 -11.70
N THR A 73 14.71 0.29 -11.75
CA THR A 73 13.82 1.16 -10.98
C THR A 73 12.36 0.86 -11.24
N THR A 74 11.97 0.64 -12.50
CA THR A 74 10.60 0.29 -12.90
C THR A 74 10.15 -1.01 -12.24
N ILE A 75 10.99 -2.04 -12.22
CA ILE A 75 10.69 -3.33 -11.58
C ILE A 75 10.46 -3.14 -10.08
N LEU A 76 11.32 -2.35 -9.42
CA LEU A 76 11.21 -2.07 -8.00
C LEU A 76 9.89 -1.34 -7.68
N PHE A 77 9.54 -0.32 -8.46
CA PHE A 77 8.27 0.40 -8.27
C PHE A 77 7.04 -0.45 -8.61
N PHE A 78 7.12 -1.41 -9.53
CA PHE A 78 6.04 -2.37 -9.75
C PHE A 78 5.80 -3.24 -8.53
N ILE A 79 6.87 -3.78 -7.92
CA ILE A 79 6.77 -4.57 -6.68
C ILE A 79 6.16 -3.73 -5.56
N LEU A 80 6.61 -2.47 -5.42
CA LEU A 80 6.10 -1.55 -4.40
C LEU A 80 4.61 -1.23 -4.63
N SER A 81 4.21 -0.94 -5.87
CA SER A 81 2.83 -0.63 -6.24
C SER A 81 1.88 -1.80 -5.94
N ILE A 82 2.25 -3.03 -6.33
CA ILE A 82 1.46 -4.22 -6.00
C ILE A 82 1.34 -4.39 -4.49
N SER A 83 2.45 -4.25 -3.76
CA SER A 83 2.44 -4.37 -2.31
C SER A 83 1.55 -3.32 -1.65
N PHE A 84 1.57 -2.09 -2.12
CA PHE A 84 0.72 -1.00 -1.64
C PHE A 84 -0.76 -1.30 -1.86
N LEU A 85 -1.15 -1.78 -3.03
CA LEU A 85 -2.53 -2.16 -3.30
C LEU A 85 -2.99 -3.28 -2.35
N ILE A 86 -2.17 -4.32 -2.17
CA ILE A 86 -2.53 -5.43 -1.27
C ILE A 86 -2.68 -4.94 0.18
N ILE A 87 -1.76 -4.08 0.66
CA ILE A 87 -1.82 -3.50 2.01
C ILE A 87 -3.09 -2.68 2.19
N ILE A 88 -3.41 -1.79 1.23
CA ILE A 88 -4.62 -0.95 1.30
C ILE A 88 -5.87 -1.81 1.44
N PHE A 89 -6.04 -2.82 0.58
CA PHE A 89 -7.27 -3.62 0.59
C PHE A 89 -7.39 -4.54 1.80
N ILE A 90 -6.28 -5.09 2.28
CA ILE A 90 -6.30 -5.95 3.49
C ILE A 90 -6.55 -5.08 4.72
N ASP A 91 -5.88 -3.95 4.86
CA ASP A 91 -6.02 -3.09 6.04
C ASP A 91 -7.40 -2.44 6.12
N LEU A 92 -7.96 -1.97 5.00
CA LEU A 92 -9.34 -1.46 4.94
C LEU A 92 -10.40 -2.49 5.34
N LYS A 93 -10.14 -3.79 5.11
CA LYS A 93 -11.11 -4.85 5.38
C LYS A 93 -10.89 -5.54 6.72
N HIS A 94 -9.66 -5.75 7.11
CA HIS A 94 -9.27 -6.58 8.24
C HIS A 94 -8.53 -5.84 9.35
N PHE A 95 -8.14 -4.58 9.14
CA PHE A 95 -7.33 -3.79 10.07
C PHE A 95 -6.00 -4.47 10.42
N ILE A 96 -5.40 -5.14 9.45
CA ILE A 96 -4.15 -5.91 9.60
C ILE A 96 -3.24 -5.63 8.42
N ILE A 97 -1.97 -5.36 8.69
CA ILE A 97 -0.92 -5.29 7.67
C ILE A 97 -0.15 -6.61 7.67
N PRO A 98 -0.15 -7.38 6.56
CA PRO A 98 0.51 -8.69 6.51
C PRO A 98 2.02 -8.59 6.73
N ASN A 99 2.53 -9.43 7.62
CA ASN A 99 3.96 -9.47 7.93
C ASN A 99 4.81 -9.89 6.73
N GLU A 100 4.29 -10.82 5.94
CA GLU A 100 4.97 -11.36 4.75
C GLU A 100 5.29 -10.25 3.75
N ILE A 101 4.36 -9.30 3.55
CA ILE A 101 4.56 -8.18 2.64
C ILE A 101 5.52 -7.16 3.25
N THR A 102 5.34 -6.79 4.51
CA THR A 102 6.19 -5.79 5.17
C THR A 102 7.64 -6.26 5.28
N TYR A 103 7.89 -7.53 5.66
CA TYR A 103 9.25 -8.06 5.73
C TYR A 103 9.88 -8.21 4.35
N THR A 104 9.11 -8.61 3.33
CA THR A 104 9.60 -8.65 1.95
C THR A 104 10.01 -7.26 1.47
N LEU A 105 9.18 -6.23 1.75
CA LEU A 105 9.51 -4.84 1.41
C LEU A 105 10.75 -4.35 2.16
N ILE A 106 10.91 -4.67 3.44
CA ILE A 106 12.11 -4.35 4.22
C ILE A 106 13.36 -4.98 3.56
N ALA A 107 13.28 -6.27 3.25
CA ALA A 107 14.40 -7.00 2.64
C ALA A 107 14.79 -6.40 1.28
N ILE A 108 13.82 -6.17 0.39
CA ILE A 108 14.08 -5.56 -0.92
C ILE A 108 14.61 -4.13 -0.76
N GLY A 109 13.99 -3.33 0.13
CA GLY A 109 14.41 -1.96 0.41
C GLY A 109 15.85 -1.85 0.88
N PHE A 110 16.28 -2.79 1.73
CA PHE A 110 17.66 -2.86 2.20
C PHE A 110 18.61 -3.38 1.12
N LEU A 111 18.28 -4.48 0.43
CA LEU A 111 19.15 -5.07 -0.58
C LEU A 111 19.43 -4.12 -1.75
N LYS A 112 18.40 -3.39 -2.25
CA LYS A 112 18.59 -2.43 -3.33
C LYS A 112 19.52 -1.26 -2.98
N SER A 113 19.66 -0.94 -1.69
CA SER A 113 20.50 0.18 -1.24
C SER A 113 22.00 -0.06 -1.40
N PHE A 114 22.41 -1.28 -1.72
CA PHE A 114 23.79 -1.61 -2.09
C PHE A 114 24.09 -1.43 -3.57
N ASP A 115 23.09 -1.23 -4.41
CA ASP A 115 23.29 -1.04 -5.84
C ASP A 115 23.57 0.44 -6.17
N PRO A 116 24.81 0.80 -6.56
CA PRO A 116 25.17 2.18 -6.88
C PRO A 116 24.59 2.66 -8.22
N THR A 117 24.05 1.75 -9.04
CA THR A 117 23.50 2.10 -10.36
C THR A 117 22.07 2.63 -10.26
N LEU A 118 21.41 2.40 -9.13
CA LEU A 118 20.08 2.92 -8.87
C LEU A 118 20.14 4.45 -8.63
N ASN A 119 19.08 5.13 -9.05
CA ASN A 119 18.99 6.58 -8.92
C ASN A 119 19.11 7.01 -7.45
N GLN A 120 20.24 7.66 -7.11
CA GLN A 120 20.55 8.08 -5.73
C GLN A 120 19.63 9.18 -5.18
N TYR A 121 18.91 9.90 -6.04
CA TYR A 121 17.92 10.89 -5.62
C TYR A 121 16.64 10.21 -5.09
N LEU A 122 16.27 9.07 -5.67
CA LEU A 122 15.07 8.32 -5.27
C LEU A 122 15.37 7.32 -4.17
N PHE A 123 16.55 6.69 -4.21
CA PHE A 123 16.90 5.61 -3.31
C PHE A 123 18.13 5.96 -2.48
N PRO A 124 18.06 5.79 -1.17
CA PRO A 124 19.17 6.08 -0.26
C PRO A 124 20.28 5.03 -0.40
N ASN A 125 21.50 5.40 -0.02
CA ASN A 125 22.57 4.45 0.21
C ASN A 125 22.24 3.54 1.43
N TYR A 126 23.02 2.47 1.63
CA TYR A 126 22.76 1.47 2.66
C TYR A 126 22.72 2.03 4.09
N ILE A 127 23.52 3.08 4.41
CA ILE A 127 23.51 3.74 5.72
C ILE A 127 22.19 4.47 5.94
N ASN A 128 21.80 5.32 4.99
CA ASN A 128 20.57 6.10 5.08
C ASN A 128 19.33 5.22 5.02
N SER A 129 19.39 4.08 4.31
CA SER A 129 18.35 3.05 4.28
C SER A 129 18.18 2.42 5.67
N LEU A 130 19.29 2.02 6.30
CA LEU A 130 19.27 1.40 7.63
C LEU A 130 18.74 2.37 8.70
N ILE A 131 19.25 3.63 8.69
CA ILE A 131 18.79 4.68 9.59
C ILE A 131 17.29 4.93 9.37
N GLY A 132 16.85 5.03 8.11
CA GLY A 132 15.45 5.24 7.75
C GLY A 132 14.54 4.14 8.27
N GLY A 133 14.93 2.88 8.08
CA GLY A 133 14.20 1.73 8.61
C GLY A 133 14.09 1.74 10.13
N GLY A 134 15.21 2.01 10.82
CA GLY A 134 15.25 2.11 12.28
C GLY A 134 14.41 3.26 12.82
N VAL A 135 14.56 4.46 12.25
CA VAL A 135 13.79 5.66 12.63
C VAL A 135 12.30 5.45 12.37
N GLY A 136 11.93 4.92 11.20
CA GLY A 136 10.54 4.66 10.85
C GLY A 136 9.85 3.71 11.83
N TYR A 137 10.52 2.62 12.21
CA TYR A 137 9.99 1.70 13.22
C TYR A 137 9.87 2.36 14.59
N SER A 138 10.94 3.04 15.03
CA SER A 138 11.04 3.59 16.37
C SER A 138 10.01 4.68 16.64
N ILE A 139 9.72 5.56 15.67
CA ILE A 139 8.75 6.64 15.84
C ILE A 139 7.36 6.08 16.18
N ILE A 140 6.85 5.17 15.36
CA ILE A 140 5.51 4.60 15.61
C ILE A 140 5.52 3.73 16.87
N TRP A 141 6.58 2.97 17.12
CA TRP A 141 6.70 2.17 18.33
C TRP A 141 6.67 3.04 19.59
N ILE A 142 7.38 4.17 19.59
CA ILE A 142 7.36 5.14 20.70
C ILE A 142 5.94 5.70 20.88
N ILE A 143 5.26 6.07 19.80
CA ILE A 143 3.87 6.58 19.84
C ILE A 143 2.96 5.53 20.48
N ILE A 144 3.04 4.27 20.05
CA ILE A 144 2.25 3.16 20.62
C ILE A 144 2.54 2.99 22.10
N PHE A 145 3.83 2.97 22.48
CA PHE A 145 4.25 2.79 23.87
C PHE A 145 3.74 3.91 24.79
N VAL A 146 3.94 5.17 24.37
CA VAL A 146 3.50 6.35 25.14
C VAL A 146 1.98 6.38 25.24
N TYR A 147 1.26 6.13 24.16
CA TYR A 147 -0.21 6.13 24.16
C TYR A 147 -0.77 5.02 25.07
N LYS A 148 -0.21 3.80 25.00
CA LYS A 148 -0.60 2.69 25.87
C LYS A 148 -0.35 3.02 27.34
N LYS A 149 0.77 3.69 27.66
CA LYS A 149 1.10 4.10 29.04
C LYS A 149 0.16 5.20 29.57
N LEU A 150 -0.25 6.14 28.71
CA LEU A 150 -1.10 7.27 29.12
C LEU A 150 -2.59 6.94 29.14
N ARG A 151 -3.06 6.10 28.23
CA ARG A 151 -4.49 5.85 28.00
C ARG A 151 -4.94 4.44 28.37
N ASN A 152 -4.02 3.52 28.70
CA ASN A 152 -4.28 2.09 28.91
C ASN A 152 -5.08 1.42 27.77
N LYS A 153 -4.92 1.93 26.52
CA LYS A 153 -5.58 1.42 25.31
C LYS A 153 -4.56 1.32 24.19
N GLU A 154 -4.76 0.36 23.32
CA GLU A 154 -3.97 0.26 22.08
C GLU A 154 -4.56 1.21 21.04
N GLY A 155 -3.79 2.24 20.65
CA GLY A 155 -4.24 3.27 19.71
C GLY A 155 -3.85 3.01 18.27
N MET A 156 -2.80 2.22 18.02
CA MET A 156 -2.21 1.98 16.70
C MET A 156 -1.59 0.58 16.64
N GLY A 157 -1.57 -0.05 15.47
CA GLY A 157 -1.03 -1.40 15.30
C GLY A 157 0.48 -1.44 15.10
N LEU A 158 1.15 -2.50 15.55
CA LEU A 158 2.56 -2.75 15.23
C LEU A 158 2.80 -2.94 13.71
N GLY A 159 1.75 -3.24 12.95
CA GLY A 159 1.80 -3.32 11.49
C GLY A 159 2.20 -2.00 10.85
N ASP A 160 1.67 -0.87 11.35
CA ASP A 160 2.01 0.47 10.86
C ASP A 160 3.49 0.81 11.11
N ALA A 161 4.04 0.40 12.27
CA ALA A 161 5.46 0.56 12.58
C ALA A 161 6.35 -0.20 11.58
N LYS A 162 5.98 -1.44 11.24
CA LYS A 162 6.70 -2.25 10.24
C LYS A 162 6.58 -1.67 8.84
N LEU A 163 5.40 -1.16 8.47
CA LEU A 163 5.19 -0.52 7.17
C LEU A 163 6.02 0.76 7.05
N LEU A 164 6.00 1.64 8.06
CA LEU A 164 6.81 2.85 8.03
C LEU A 164 8.32 2.53 8.03
N SER A 165 8.73 1.48 8.76
CA SER A 165 10.10 0.95 8.67
C SER A 165 10.45 0.53 7.25
N ALA A 166 9.58 -0.23 6.56
CA ALA A 166 9.78 -0.62 5.18
C ALA A 166 9.94 0.60 4.27
N LEU A 167 9.09 1.62 4.40
CA LEU A 167 9.20 2.86 3.64
C LEU A 167 10.51 3.60 3.94
N GLY A 168 10.98 3.57 5.19
CA GLY A 168 12.28 4.11 5.58
C GLY A 168 13.45 3.39 4.93
N PHE A 169 13.41 2.04 4.81
CA PHE A 169 14.39 1.28 4.05
C PHE A 169 14.36 1.61 2.55
N TRP A 170 13.20 1.94 2.00
CA TRP A 170 13.06 2.29 0.59
C TRP A 170 13.54 3.70 0.26
N PHE A 171 13.23 4.69 1.10
CA PHE A 171 13.37 6.12 0.77
C PHE A 171 14.27 6.89 1.75
N GLY A 172 14.82 6.21 2.75
CA GLY A 172 15.71 6.80 3.74
C GLY A 172 15.00 7.57 4.85
N TRP A 173 15.79 8.04 5.82
CA TRP A 173 15.25 8.69 7.02
C TRP A 173 14.60 10.06 6.75
N ILE A 174 15.08 10.79 5.71
CA ILE A 174 14.53 12.10 5.33
C ILE A 174 13.07 11.97 4.88
N SER A 175 12.68 10.87 4.25
CA SER A 175 11.31 10.64 3.79
C SER A 175 10.30 10.48 4.94
N ILE A 176 10.73 9.99 6.11
CA ILE A 176 9.85 9.61 7.22
C ILE A 176 8.98 10.78 7.72
N PRO A 177 9.53 11.98 8.05
CA PRO A 177 8.69 13.09 8.51
C PRO A 177 7.68 13.54 7.45
N PHE A 178 8.05 13.54 6.17
CA PHE A 178 7.13 13.91 5.08
C PHE A 178 6.02 12.88 4.91
N ILE A 179 6.36 11.58 4.90
CA ILE A 179 5.37 10.51 4.80
C ILE A 179 4.38 10.59 5.96
N LEU A 180 4.85 10.76 7.20
CA LEU A 180 3.98 10.90 8.36
C LEU A 180 3.11 12.15 8.29
N PHE A 181 3.65 13.27 7.88
CA PHE A 181 2.93 14.52 7.74
C PHE A 181 1.79 14.39 6.72
N PHE A 182 2.07 13.92 5.50
CA PHE A 182 1.05 13.72 4.47
C PHE A 182 0.03 12.66 4.87
N SER A 183 0.47 11.56 5.47
CA SER A 183 -0.42 10.52 5.97
C SER A 183 -1.40 11.06 7.00
N SER A 184 -0.92 11.91 7.92
CA SER A 184 -1.76 12.51 8.95
C SER A 184 -2.77 13.49 8.37
N ILE A 185 -2.37 14.31 7.40
CA ILE A 185 -3.30 15.24 6.72
C ILE A 185 -4.39 14.47 5.98
N VAL A 186 -4.01 13.46 5.21
CA VAL A 186 -4.96 12.63 4.46
C VAL A 186 -5.91 11.90 5.42
N ALA A 187 -5.38 11.29 6.48
CA ALA A 187 -6.19 10.60 7.49
C ALA A 187 -7.18 11.56 8.16
N LEU A 188 -6.74 12.77 8.52
CA LEU A 188 -7.60 13.80 9.10
C LEU A 188 -8.71 14.23 8.13
N GLY A 189 -8.36 14.45 6.86
CA GLY A 189 -9.33 14.80 5.82
C GLY A 189 -10.46 13.78 5.66
N PHE A 190 -10.12 12.48 5.73
CA PHE A 190 -11.13 11.41 5.68
C PHE A 190 -11.87 11.20 7.00
N ALA A 191 -11.25 11.50 8.14
CA ALA A 191 -11.87 11.33 9.46
C ALA A 191 -12.85 12.47 9.79
N LEU A 192 -12.54 13.71 9.42
CA LEU A 192 -13.35 14.90 9.76
C LEU A 192 -14.83 14.80 9.35
N PRO A 193 -15.20 14.43 8.11
CA PRO A 193 -16.62 14.33 7.72
C PRO A 193 -17.39 13.30 8.54
N SER A 194 -16.73 12.18 8.90
CA SER A 194 -17.36 11.11 9.68
C SER A 194 -17.54 11.49 11.16
N LEU A 195 -16.66 12.33 11.70
CA LEU A 195 -16.77 12.87 13.06
C LEU A 195 -17.84 13.96 13.14
N MET A 196 -17.92 14.85 12.15
CA MET A 196 -18.93 15.90 12.09
C MET A 196 -20.35 15.33 12.01
N ASN A 197 -20.55 14.26 11.24
CA ASN A 197 -21.84 13.59 11.10
C ASN A 197 -22.19 12.65 12.28
N LYS A 198 -21.40 12.62 13.35
CA LYS A 198 -21.55 11.72 14.52
C LYS A 198 -21.70 10.22 14.15
N SER A 199 -21.35 9.85 12.93
CA SER A 199 -21.44 8.46 12.45
C SER A 199 -20.34 7.57 13.06
N LYS A 200 -19.24 8.17 13.54
CA LYS A 200 -18.14 7.49 14.25
C LYS A 200 -17.82 8.27 15.52
N THR A 201 -17.43 7.52 16.57
CA THR A 201 -16.90 8.11 17.80
C THR A 201 -15.38 8.26 17.68
N MET A 202 -14.78 9.15 18.47
CA MET A 202 -13.31 9.30 18.53
C MET A 202 -12.56 8.02 18.94
N SER A 203 -13.27 7.00 19.42
CA SER A 203 -12.70 5.69 19.79
C SER A 203 -12.81 4.65 18.68
N SER A 204 -13.40 4.98 17.52
CA SER A 204 -13.47 4.04 16.39
C SER A 204 -12.09 3.82 15.79
N GLN A 205 -11.71 2.55 15.57
CA GLN A 205 -10.45 2.20 14.90
C GLN A 205 -10.48 2.68 13.44
N ILE A 206 -9.40 3.31 13.02
CA ILE A 206 -9.19 3.76 11.65
C ILE A 206 -7.96 3.02 11.11
N PRO A 207 -8.06 2.32 9.96
CA PRO A 207 -6.89 1.68 9.37
C PRO A 207 -5.89 2.75 8.92
N PHE A 208 -4.69 2.76 9.48
CA PHE A 208 -3.70 3.80 9.18
C PHE A 208 -2.78 3.43 8.01
N GLY A 209 -2.64 2.15 7.68
CA GLY A 209 -1.84 1.67 6.56
C GLY A 209 -2.16 2.32 5.21
N PRO A 210 -3.43 2.44 4.78
CA PRO A 210 -3.80 3.14 3.56
C PRO A 210 -3.31 4.58 3.51
N TYR A 211 -3.36 5.29 4.64
CA TYR A 211 -2.90 6.69 4.72
C TYR A 211 -1.38 6.79 4.67
N LEU A 212 -0.64 5.83 5.25
CA LEU A 212 0.81 5.73 5.10
C LEU A 212 1.22 5.51 3.65
N VAL A 213 0.51 4.66 2.94
CA VAL A 213 0.74 4.44 1.50
C VAL A 213 0.46 5.71 0.70
N LEU A 214 -0.68 6.38 0.93
CA LEU A 214 -1.01 7.64 0.25
C LEU A 214 0.00 8.74 0.58
N GLY A 215 0.43 8.84 1.83
CA GLY A 215 1.48 9.78 2.24
C GLY A 215 2.81 9.52 1.54
N CYS A 216 3.17 8.25 1.35
CA CYS A 216 4.36 7.88 0.57
C CYS A 216 4.23 8.26 -0.91
N VAL A 217 3.08 8.01 -1.53
CA VAL A 217 2.83 8.40 -2.93
C VAL A 217 2.92 9.92 -3.09
N LEU A 218 2.31 10.69 -2.19
CA LEU A 218 2.41 12.15 -2.20
C LEU A 218 3.85 12.64 -2.04
N TYR A 219 4.62 12.04 -1.13
CA TYR A 219 6.04 12.33 -0.98
C TYR A 219 6.81 12.11 -2.29
N LEU A 220 6.57 10.98 -2.97
CA LEU A 220 7.25 10.66 -4.23
C LEU A 220 6.91 11.63 -5.36
N LEU A 221 5.63 12.01 -5.48
CA LEU A 221 5.20 12.99 -6.48
C LEU A 221 5.82 14.37 -6.25
N LEU A 222 5.94 14.79 -4.98
CA LEU A 222 6.60 16.06 -4.65
C LEU A 222 8.10 15.99 -4.86
N LEU A 223 8.75 14.88 -4.53
CA LEU A 223 10.18 14.69 -4.75
C LEU A 223 10.52 14.77 -6.24
N GLU A 224 9.70 14.17 -7.10
CA GLU A 224 9.87 14.24 -8.56
C GLU A 224 9.78 15.68 -9.07
N GLN A 225 8.78 16.43 -8.61
CA GLN A 225 8.65 17.87 -8.99
C GLN A 225 9.84 18.69 -8.53
N ILE A 226 10.35 18.46 -7.32
CA ILE A 226 11.53 19.17 -6.81
C ILE A 226 12.77 18.85 -7.67
N ILE A 227 12.95 17.58 -8.05
CA ILE A 227 14.08 17.18 -8.92
C ILE A 227 13.95 17.82 -10.31
N LEU A 228 12.75 17.85 -10.90
CA LEU A 228 12.50 18.48 -12.19
C LEU A 228 12.72 20.01 -12.16
N TYR A 229 12.51 20.65 -11.02
CA TYR A 229 12.68 22.10 -10.88
C TYR A 229 14.14 22.51 -10.61
N LEU A 230 14.96 21.57 -10.11
CA LEU A 230 16.38 21.80 -9.79
C LEU A 230 17.34 21.43 -10.96
N ASN A 231 16.85 20.76 -12.00
CA ASN A 231 17.56 20.45 -13.23
C ASN A 231 17.16 21.40 -14.37
#